data_fe544aaf1b0f7efe4ba61c27b8351ba4
#
_entry.id   fe544aaf1b0f7efe4ba61c27b8351ba4
#
_cell.length_a   1.000
_cell.length_b   1.000
_cell.length_c   1.000
_cell.angle_alpha   90.00
_cell.angle_beta   90.00
_cell.angle_gamma   90.00
#
_symmetry.space_group_name_H-M   'P 1'
#
loop_
_entity.id
_entity.type
_entity.pdbx_description
1 polymer ?
#
loop_
_entity_poly.entity_id
_entity_poly.type
_entity_poly.pdbx_seq_one_letter_code
_entity_poly.pdbx_strand_id
1 'polypeptide(L)'
;MFHREDFSKALLKKALQPGMRVMDIGCGSGELTRLAADIVGKEGDVVGIDINEQLLWQARHDNGYANVSYQNADLAALSSFETKSFDAIIGRRVLMYQKDPKKVIVSLTPLLKPNGFYVFQESDAMCLELAKPSFVNMNKIQSLIWQTVEKEGGHIHIGSQLEQLMLEAGLIVDHFVSENVIQTSQTGTDLSWLLNIMKERIQKYSDLQGLEDVNLQKELEENNDHFIRDCQFGIISHRVDE
;
A
#
# COMPACT_ATOMS: atom_id res chain seq x y z
N MET A 1 -15.45 -9.60 2.36
CA MET A 1 -14.23 -9.14 3.04
C MET A 1 -13.12 -9.20 2.00
N PHE A 2 -12.48 -8.08 1.71
CA PHE A 2 -11.58 -8.01 0.55
C PHE A 2 -10.22 -8.61 0.90
N HIS A 3 -9.66 -9.46 0.02
CA HIS A 3 -8.40 -10.20 0.17
C HIS A 3 -7.14 -9.35 0.38
N ARG A 4 -7.25 -8.03 0.35
CA ARG A 4 -6.12 -7.10 0.48
C ARG A 4 -5.40 -7.20 1.83
N GLU A 5 -6.14 -7.39 2.90
CA GLU A 5 -5.59 -7.58 4.25
C GLU A 5 -4.89 -8.94 4.37
N ASP A 6 -5.46 -9.98 3.76
CA ASP A 6 -4.90 -11.33 3.78
C ASP A 6 -3.54 -11.37 3.08
N PHE A 7 -3.39 -10.69 1.94
CA PHE A 7 -2.11 -10.55 1.23
C PHE A 7 -1.07 -9.83 2.10
N SER A 8 -1.43 -8.66 2.67
CA SER A 8 -0.55 -7.91 3.58
C SER A 8 -0.11 -8.77 4.75
N LYS A 9 -1.07 -9.48 5.37
CA LYS A 9 -0.82 -10.34 6.53
C LYS A 9 0.08 -11.52 6.19
N ALA A 10 -0.11 -12.15 5.03
CA ALA A 10 0.74 -13.25 4.57
C ALA A 10 2.17 -12.76 4.31
N LEU A 11 2.32 -11.62 3.65
CA LEU A 11 3.62 -11.02 3.35
C LEU A 11 4.37 -10.64 4.63
N LEU A 12 3.71 -9.94 5.57
CA LEU A 12 4.30 -9.57 6.85
C LEU A 12 4.68 -10.78 7.70
N LYS A 13 3.82 -11.80 7.79
CA LYS A 13 4.10 -13.04 8.54
C LYS A 13 5.30 -13.83 8.01
N LYS A 14 5.61 -13.68 6.71
CA LYS A 14 6.78 -14.31 6.11
C LYS A 14 8.07 -13.65 6.58
N ALA A 15 8.05 -12.37 6.89
CA ALA A 15 9.23 -11.55 7.18
C ALA A 15 9.38 -11.21 8.67
N LEU A 16 8.32 -10.73 9.32
CA LEU A 16 8.38 -10.23 10.68
C LEU A 16 8.44 -11.37 11.71
N GLN A 17 9.16 -11.12 12.80
CA GLN A 17 9.28 -12.03 13.93
C GLN A 17 8.90 -11.33 15.25
N PRO A 18 8.44 -12.06 16.27
CA PRO A 18 8.22 -11.52 17.60
C PRO A 18 9.44 -10.76 18.15
N GLY A 19 9.19 -9.63 18.80
CA GLY A 19 10.23 -8.78 19.40
C GLY A 19 10.91 -7.80 18.44
N MET A 20 10.61 -7.81 17.15
CA MET A 20 11.18 -6.87 16.17
C MET A 20 10.71 -5.44 16.40
N ARG A 21 11.60 -4.48 16.12
CA ARG A 21 11.27 -3.07 16.00
C ARG A 21 11.05 -2.72 14.53
N VAL A 22 9.87 -2.23 14.21
CA VAL A 22 9.39 -2.01 12.84
C VAL A 22 9.00 -0.56 12.61
N MET A 23 9.37 0.01 11.46
CA MET A 23 8.86 1.30 10.99
C MET A 23 7.86 1.06 9.85
N ASP A 24 6.66 1.62 9.96
CA ASP A 24 5.64 1.63 8.91
C ASP A 24 5.60 3.02 8.27
N ILE A 25 6.12 3.14 7.04
CA ILE A 25 6.16 4.41 6.32
C ILE A 25 4.87 4.66 5.53
N GLY A 26 4.35 5.91 5.60
CA GLY A 26 3.06 6.24 5.00
C GLY A 26 1.94 5.43 5.63
N CYS A 27 1.93 5.32 6.95
CA CYS A 27 1.06 4.43 7.70
C CYS A 27 -0.44 4.79 7.61
N GLY A 28 -0.79 6.01 7.17
CA GLY A 28 -2.15 6.50 7.08
C GLY A 28 -2.92 6.36 8.40
N SER A 29 -4.05 5.68 8.39
CA SER A 29 -4.87 5.38 9.57
C SER A 29 -4.37 4.18 10.40
N GLY A 30 -3.16 3.68 10.14
CA GLY A 30 -2.47 2.69 10.96
C GLY A 30 -2.90 1.23 10.76
N GLU A 31 -3.56 0.90 9.67
CA GLU A 31 -4.02 -0.47 9.42
C GLU A 31 -2.84 -1.46 9.32
N LEU A 32 -1.84 -1.16 8.48
CA LEU A 32 -0.65 -2.00 8.33
C LEU A 32 0.20 -2.01 9.61
N THR A 33 0.30 -0.87 10.30
CA THR A 33 0.98 -0.73 11.59
C THR A 33 0.43 -1.70 12.63
N ARG A 34 -0.92 -1.79 12.76
CA ARG A 34 -1.58 -2.71 13.69
C ARG A 34 -1.39 -4.18 13.30
N LEU A 35 -1.41 -4.51 11.99
CA LEU A 35 -1.08 -5.86 11.53
C LEU A 35 0.36 -6.26 11.89
N ALA A 36 1.30 -5.34 11.76
CA ALA A 36 2.69 -5.57 12.18
C ALA A 36 2.80 -5.76 13.69
N ALA A 37 2.06 -4.95 14.49
CA ALA A 37 2.03 -5.07 15.94
C ALA A 37 1.51 -6.43 16.43
N ASP A 38 0.49 -6.98 15.76
CA ASP A 38 -0.01 -8.34 16.04
C ASP A 38 1.06 -9.41 15.85
N ILE A 39 1.95 -9.24 14.86
CA ILE A 39 2.99 -10.22 14.55
C ILE A 39 4.18 -10.09 15.49
N VAL A 40 4.67 -8.85 15.70
CA VAL A 40 5.85 -8.63 16.56
C VAL A 40 5.53 -8.82 18.05
N GLY A 41 4.26 -8.76 18.41
CA GLY A 41 3.79 -8.97 19.78
C GLY A 41 4.23 -7.87 20.74
N LYS A 42 3.90 -8.04 22.02
CA LYS A 42 4.10 -7.03 23.08
C LYS A 42 5.57 -6.68 23.37
N GLU A 43 6.51 -7.56 23.03
CA GLU A 43 7.95 -7.35 23.20
C GLU A 43 8.57 -6.63 21.98
N GLY A 44 7.82 -6.48 20.88
CA GLY A 44 8.21 -5.68 19.72
C GLY A 44 7.79 -4.22 19.88
N ASP A 45 8.21 -3.39 18.91
CA ASP A 45 7.91 -1.96 18.85
C ASP A 45 7.56 -1.58 17.41
N VAL A 46 6.45 -0.88 17.18
CA VAL A 46 6.05 -0.45 15.84
C VAL A 46 5.82 1.07 15.82
N VAL A 47 6.55 1.73 14.93
CA VAL A 47 6.45 3.17 14.72
C VAL A 47 5.82 3.44 13.36
N GLY A 48 4.58 3.92 13.33
CA GLY A 48 3.92 4.40 12.13
C GLY A 48 4.27 5.86 11.86
N ILE A 49 4.68 6.19 10.64
CA ILE A 49 4.92 7.58 10.22
C ILE A 49 4.10 7.95 9.00
N ASP A 50 3.54 9.15 9.02
CA ASP A 50 2.82 9.74 7.89
C ASP A 50 2.94 11.27 7.93
N ILE A 51 2.79 11.92 6.79
CA ILE A 51 2.75 13.38 6.69
C ILE A 51 1.35 13.94 6.99
N ASN A 52 0.30 13.11 6.87
CA ASN A 52 -1.08 13.51 7.04
C ASN A 52 -1.53 13.39 8.50
N GLU A 53 -1.54 14.53 9.22
CA GLU A 53 -1.91 14.58 10.63
C GLU A 53 -3.35 14.14 10.91
N GLN A 54 -4.27 14.31 9.96
CA GLN A 54 -5.67 13.88 10.13
C GLN A 54 -5.77 12.35 10.16
N LEU A 55 -5.02 11.65 9.29
CA LEU A 55 -4.94 10.20 9.29
C LEU A 55 -4.23 9.67 10.55
N LEU A 56 -3.17 10.35 10.98
CA LEU A 56 -2.47 10.01 12.22
C LEU A 56 -3.34 10.20 13.46
N TRP A 57 -4.20 11.23 13.48
CA TRP A 57 -5.17 11.40 14.56
C TRP A 57 -6.11 10.19 14.64
N GLN A 58 -6.63 9.73 13.50
CA GLN A 58 -7.45 8.53 13.42
C GLN A 58 -6.67 7.29 13.87
N ALA A 59 -5.43 7.12 13.38
CA ALA A 59 -4.57 6.01 13.75
C ALA A 59 -4.33 5.93 15.26
N ARG A 60 -4.08 7.07 15.92
CA ARG A 60 -3.92 7.17 17.39
C ARG A 60 -5.22 6.87 18.14
N HIS A 61 -6.36 7.33 17.61
CA HIS A 61 -7.67 7.09 18.23
C HIS A 61 -8.05 5.61 18.17
N ASP A 62 -7.77 4.94 17.07
CA ASP A 62 -8.11 3.54 16.83
C ASP A 62 -7.03 2.56 17.34
N ASN A 63 -5.96 3.09 17.96
CA ASN A 63 -4.86 2.28 18.47
C ASN A 63 -5.20 1.59 19.78
N GLY A 64 -5.18 0.25 19.79
CA GLY A 64 -5.35 -0.59 20.98
C GLY A 64 -4.04 -1.22 21.49
N TYR A 65 -2.88 -0.88 20.92
CA TYR A 65 -1.58 -1.51 21.20
C TYR A 65 -0.68 -0.59 22.01
N ALA A 66 -0.13 -1.07 23.13
CA ALA A 66 0.78 -0.29 23.99
C ALA A 66 2.16 -0.10 23.36
N ASN A 67 2.55 -0.97 22.43
CA ASN A 67 3.83 -0.98 21.72
C ASN A 67 3.74 -0.38 20.30
N VAL A 68 2.72 0.44 20.03
CA VAL A 68 2.56 1.17 18.78
C VAL A 68 2.58 2.67 19.05
N SER A 69 3.38 3.40 18.28
CA SER A 69 3.40 4.86 18.27
C SER A 69 3.21 5.41 16.85
N TYR A 70 2.64 6.62 16.77
CA TYR A 70 2.42 7.31 15.49
C TYR A 70 3.04 8.70 15.51
N GLN A 71 3.86 9.01 14.50
CA GLN A 71 4.59 10.26 14.41
C GLN A 71 4.33 10.95 13.07
N ASN A 72 4.17 12.29 13.12
CA ASN A 72 4.16 13.10 11.91
C ASN A 72 5.59 13.25 11.41
N ALA A 73 5.87 12.72 10.22
CA ALA A 73 7.18 12.81 9.61
C ALA A 73 7.08 12.80 8.09
N ASP A 74 7.93 13.59 7.45
CA ASP A 74 8.15 13.58 6.01
C ASP A 74 9.29 12.60 5.69
N LEU A 75 9.07 11.70 4.71
CA LEU A 75 10.09 10.76 4.22
C LEU A 75 11.34 11.47 3.66
N ALA A 76 11.23 12.75 3.30
CA ALA A 76 12.37 13.57 2.91
C ALA A 76 13.21 14.10 4.09
N ALA A 77 12.74 13.96 5.34
CA ALA A 77 13.35 14.58 6.52
C ALA A 77 13.36 13.62 7.73
N LEU A 78 14.01 12.47 7.60
CA LEU A 78 14.06 11.41 8.63
C LEU A 78 15.23 11.53 9.62
N SER A 79 15.92 12.68 9.67
CA SER A 79 17.09 12.91 10.55
C SER A 79 16.81 12.81 12.05
N SER A 80 15.54 12.84 12.45
CA SER A 80 15.12 12.64 13.85
C SER A 80 15.15 11.18 14.31
N PHE A 81 15.24 10.24 13.37
CA PHE A 81 15.29 8.82 13.71
C PHE A 81 16.73 8.34 13.87
N GLU A 82 16.93 7.51 14.87
CA GLU A 82 18.23 6.91 15.15
C GLU A 82 18.61 5.92 14.06
N THR A 83 19.84 6.01 13.56
CA THR A 83 20.38 5.04 12.59
C THR A 83 20.52 3.66 13.20
N LYS A 84 20.42 2.63 12.37
CA LYS A 84 20.55 1.19 12.78
C LYS A 84 19.63 0.82 13.93
N SER A 85 18.40 1.34 13.93
CA SER A 85 17.45 1.14 15.04
C SER A 85 16.29 0.21 14.70
N PHE A 86 15.98 -0.02 13.42
CA PHE A 86 14.85 -0.84 12.98
C PHE A 86 15.30 -2.18 12.40
N ASP A 87 14.61 -3.26 12.78
CA ASP A 87 14.78 -4.59 12.20
C ASP A 87 14.14 -4.64 10.81
N ALA A 88 12.99 -3.97 10.64
CA ALA A 88 12.29 -3.89 9.37
C ALA A 88 11.70 -2.50 9.12
N ILE A 89 11.62 -2.12 7.84
CA ILE A 89 10.84 -0.99 7.36
C ILE A 89 9.78 -1.53 6.41
N ILE A 90 8.53 -1.23 6.72
CA ILE A 90 7.38 -1.69 5.94
C ILE A 90 6.64 -0.51 5.33
N GLY A 91 5.85 -0.78 4.28
CA GLY A 91 4.99 0.23 3.70
C GLY A 91 4.00 -0.37 2.71
N ARG A 92 2.82 0.24 2.61
CA ARG A 92 1.78 -0.19 1.69
C ARG A 92 1.21 0.99 0.93
N ARG A 93 1.36 0.97 -0.42
CA ARG A 93 0.89 2.03 -1.32
C ARG A 93 1.46 3.40 -0.94
N VAL A 94 2.74 3.46 -0.72
CA VAL A 94 3.47 4.67 -0.31
C VAL A 94 4.51 5.08 -1.35
N LEU A 95 5.24 4.13 -1.93
CA LEU A 95 6.27 4.42 -2.91
C LEU A 95 5.67 4.96 -4.22
N MET A 96 4.47 4.53 -4.58
CA MET A 96 3.76 5.01 -5.76
C MET A 96 3.50 6.53 -5.74
N TYR A 97 3.46 7.16 -4.59
CA TYR A 97 3.22 8.60 -4.44
C TYR A 97 4.51 9.41 -4.25
N GLN A 98 5.67 8.77 -4.23
CA GLN A 98 6.95 9.45 -4.06
C GLN A 98 7.47 9.94 -5.40
N LYS A 99 8.00 11.18 -5.44
CA LYS A 99 8.59 11.75 -6.65
C LYS A 99 9.79 10.93 -7.15
N ASP A 100 10.57 10.39 -6.23
CA ASP A 100 11.74 9.54 -6.48
C ASP A 100 11.74 8.38 -5.48
N PRO A 101 11.05 7.28 -5.79
CA PRO A 101 10.94 6.13 -4.90
C PRO A 101 12.29 5.52 -4.53
N LYS A 102 13.24 5.47 -5.47
CA LYS A 102 14.60 4.96 -5.23
C LYS A 102 15.33 5.79 -4.19
N LYS A 103 15.27 7.12 -4.31
CA LYS A 103 15.89 8.01 -3.34
C LYS A 103 15.30 7.84 -1.94
N VAL A 104 13.99 7.62 -1.84
CA VAL A 104 13.34 7.33 -0.55
C VAL A 104 13.90 6.05 0.05
N ILE A 105 13.96 4.93 -0.70
CA ILE A 105 14.52 3.66 -0.23
C ILE A 105 15.96 3.84 0.26
N VAL A 106 16.81 4.49 -0.53
CA VAL A 106 18.21 4.75 -0.17
C VAL A 106 18.30 5.59 1.11
N SER A 107 17.43 6.59 1.29
CA SER A 107 17.43 7.45 2.49
C SER A 107 16.97 6.74 3.76
N LEU A 108 16.17 5.69 3.62
CA LEU A 108 15.70 4.84 4.72
C LEU A 108 16.74 3.78 5.15
N THR A 109 17.62 3.36 4.24
CA THR A 109 18.58 2.28 4.49
C THR A 109 19.46 2.49 5.74
N PRO A 110 19.94 3.71 6.07
CA PRO A 110 20.69 3.94 7.30
C PRO A 110 19.92 3.67 8.60
N LEU A 111 18.58 3.68 8.56
CA LEU A 111 17.72 3.40 9.72
C LEU A 111 17.65 1.91 10.04
N LEU A 112 17.89 1.03 9.06
CA LEU A 112 17.91 -0.41 9.24
C LEU A 112 19.15 -0.85 10.02
N LYS A 113 18.95 -1.77 10.95
CA LYS A 113 20.04 -2.55 11.58
C LYS A 113 20.83 -3.34 10.55
N PRO A 114 22.03 -3.83 10.88
CA PRO A 114 22.66 -4.92 10.11
C PRO A 114 21.66 -6.09 9.92
N ASN A 115 21.59 -6.64 8.71
CA ASN A 115 20.60 -7.64 8.31
C ASN A 115 19.12 -7.17 8.39
N GLY A 116 18.88 -5.87 8.54
CA GLY A 116 17.54 -5.29 8.47
C GLY A 116 16.98 -5.34 7.05
N PHE A 117 15.65 -5.35 6.93
CA PHE A 117 14.99 -5.59 5.66
C PHE A 117 13.78 -4.68 5.42
N TYR A 118 13.34 -4.68 4.17
CA TYR A 118 12.14 -4.00 3.72
C TYR A 118 11.02 -4.98 3.41
N VAL A 119 9.77 -4.57 3.69
CA VAL A 119 8.58 -5.24 3.20
C VAL A 119 7.66 -4.19 2.59
N PHE A 120 7.60 -4.15 1.26
CA PHE A 120 6.70 -3.22 0.58
C PHE A 120 5.61 -3.96 -0.16
N GLN A 121 4.44 -3.32 -0.18
CA GLN A 121 3.29 -3.74 -0.97
C GLN A 121 2.77 -2.55 -1.76
N GLU A 122 2.74 -2.68 -3.09
CA GLU A 122 2.26 -1.64 -3.98
C GLU A 122 1.17 -2.17 -4.92
N SER A 123 0.29 -1.28 -5.36
CA SER A 123 -0.71 -1.55 -6.39
C SER A 123 -0.14 -1.22 -7.76
N ASP A 124 -0.71 -1.86 -8.81
CA ASP A 124 -0.29 -1.63 -10.19
C ASP A 124 -1.50 -1.49 -11.12
N ALA A 125 -1.45 -0.51 -12.01
CA ALA A 125 -2.49 -0.26 -13.00
C ALA A 125 -2.60 -1.35 -14.09
N MET A 126 -1.74 -2.36 -14.08
CA MET A 126 -1.81 -3.55 -14.95
C MET A 126 -3.20 -4.21 -14.93
N CYS A 127 -3.96 -4.05 -13.84
CA CYS A 127 -5.35 -4.50 -13.77
C CYS A 127 -6.24 -3.90 -14.89
N LEU A 128 -5.89 -2.73 -15.46
CA LEU A 128 -6.61 -2.14 -16.59
C LEU A 128 -6.43 -2.94 -17.88
N GLU A 129 -5.28 -3.58 -18.06
CA GLU A 129 -5.00 -4.44 -19.22
C GLU A 129 -5.77 -5.78 -19.15
N LEU A 130 -6.18 -6.16 -17.94
CA LEU A 130 -6.95 -7.36 -17.66
C LEU A 130 -8.47 -7.10 -17.65
N ALA A 131 -8.88 -5.88 -17.99
CA ALA A 131 -10.27 -5.44 -17.96
C ALA A 131 -11.15 -6.23 -18.93
N LYS A 132 -12.26 -6.76 -18.41
CA LYS A 132 -13.26 -7.46 -19.24
C LYS A 132 -14.28 -6.46 -19.78
N PRO A 133 -14.54 -6.42 -21.11
CA PRO A 133 -15.42 -5.43 -21.72
C PRO A 133 -16.86 -5.42 -21.17
N SER A 134 -17.30 -6.52 -20.56
CA SER A 134 -18.64 -6.64 -19.97
C SER A 134 -18.85 -5.76 -18.72
N PHE A 135 -17.78 -5.36 -18.04
CA PHE A 135 -17.82 -4.49 -16.85
C PHE A 135 -17.64 -3.01 -17.22
N VAL A 136 -18.65 -2.44 -17.88
CA VAL A 136 -18.54 -1.10 -18.49
C VAL A 136 -18.29 0.01 -17.47
N ASN A 137 -19.12 0.06 -16.42
CA ASN A 137 -19.03 1.12 -15.42
C ASN A 137 -17.87 0.87 -14.46
N MET A 138 -17.65 -0.38 -14.04
CA MET A 138 -16.54 -0.73 -13.17
C MET A 138 -15.20 -0.40 -13.83
N ASN A 139 -15.01 -0.74 -15.10
CA ASN A 139 -13.80 -0.41 -15.86
C ASN A 139 -13.62 1.12 -15.98
N LYS A 140 -14.71 1.85 -16.25
CA LYS A 140 -14.65 3.31 -16.37
C LYS A 140 -14.24 3.97 -15.05
N ILE A 141 -14.81 3.55 -13.93
CA ILE A 141 -14.45 4.07 -12.60
C ILE A 141 -13.01 3.72 -12.27
N GLN A 142 -12.59 2.47 -12.47
CA GLN A 142 -11.22 2.03 -12.23
C GLN A 142 -10.21 2.84 -13.06
N SER A 143 -10.50 3.05 -14.34
CA SER A 143 -9.67 3.86 -15.23
C SER A 143 -9.54 5.32 -14.75
N LEU A 144 -10.65 5.94 -14.32
CA LEU A 144 -10.65 7.30 -13.78
C LEU A 144 -9.79 7.43 -12.50
N ILE A 145 -9.85 6.41 -11.63
CA ILE A 145 -9.04 6.37 -10.41
C ILE A 145 -7.55 6.35 -10.77
N TRP A 146 -7.12 5.43 -11.65
CA TRP A 146 -5.72 5.32 -12.05
C TRP A 146 -5.21 6.53 -12.83
N GLN A 147 -6.01 7.07 -13.76
CA GLN A 147 -5.70 8.31 -14.46
C GLN A 147 -5.53 9.49 -13.50
N THR A 148 -6.33 9.56 -12.44
CA THR A 148 -6.19 10.60 -11.42
C THR A 148 -4.87 10.47 -10.68
N VAL A 149 -4.52 9.27 -10.24
CA VAL A 149 -3.23 9.00 -9.59
C VAL A 149 -2.05 9.39 -10.50
N GLU A 150 -2.11 9.01 -11.77
CA GLU A 150 -1.06 9.36 -12.75
C GLU A 150 -0.94 10.88 -12.96
N LYS A 151 -2.07 11.58 -13.13
CA LYS A 151 -2.09 13.05 -13.31
C LYS A 151 -1.60 13.82 -12.08
N GLU A 152 -1.71 13.22 -10.90
CA GLU A 152 -1.14 13.74 -9.66
C GLU A 152 0.35 13.41 -9.48
N GLY A 153 0.96 12.75 -10.48
CA GLY A 153 2.39 12.39 -10.50
C GLY A 153 2.70 11.04 -9.83
N GLY A 154 1.69 10.21 -9.58
CA GLY A 154 1.89 8.87 -9.04
C GLY A 154 2.47 7.88 -10.06
N HIS A 155 3.28 6.95 -9.58
CA HIS A 155 3.88 5.87 -10.37
C HIS A 155 2.90 4.69 -10.45
N ILE A 156 2.02 4.69 -11.46
CA ILE A 156 0.91 3.73 -11.57
C ILE A 156 1.33 2.29 -11.88
N HIS A 157 2.58 2.07 -12.30
CA HIS A 157 3.17 0.75 -12.58
C HIS A 157 4.31 0.38 -11.63
N ILE A 158 4.36 1.01 -10.44
CA ILE A 158 5.43 0.75 -9.47
C ILE A 158 5.39 -0.68 -8.92
N GLY A 159 4.20 -1.29 -8.84
CA GLY A 159 4.05 -2.65 -8.34
C GLY A 159 4.89 -3.64 -9.12
N SER A 160 4.74 -3.68 -10.44
CA SER A 160 5.52 -4.55 -11.32
C SER A 160 7.01 -4.17 -11.41
N GLN A 161 7.36 -2.93 -11.05
CA GLN A 161 8.74 -2.42 -11.06
C GLN A 161 9.46 -2.54 -9.72
N LEU A 162 8.79 -3.01 -8.64
CA LEU A 162 9.37 -3.09 -7.30
C LEU A 162 10.68 -3.87 -7.24
N GLU A 163 10.78 -5.02 -7.91
CA GLU A 163 12.00 -5.82 -7.92
C GLU A 163 13.19 -5.05 -8.49
N GLN A 164 13.02 -4.46 -9.66
CA GLN A 164 14.06 -3.64 -10.28
C GLN A 164 14.43 -2.45 -9.40
N LEU A 165 13.44 -1.80 -8.79
CA LEU A 165 13.64 -0.65 -7.91
C LEU A 165 14.52 -1.00 -6.70
N MET A 166 14.28 -2.17 -6.07
CA MET A 166 15.08 -2.65 -4.94
C MET A 166 16.51 -2.98 -5.36
N LEU A 167 16.69 -3.69 -6.49
CA LEU A 167 18.01 -4.01 -7.04
C LEU A 167 18.80 -2.74 -7.37
N GLU A 168 18.18 -1.75 -7.98
CA GLU A 168 18.80 -0.46 -8.29
C GLU A 168 19.12 0.38 -7.04
N ALA A 169 18.42 0.16 -5.94
CA ALA A 169 18.73 0.74 -4.64
C ALA A 169 19.89 0.02 -3.90
N GLY A 170 20.47 -1.03 -4.50
CA GLY A 170 21.57 -1.81 -3.93
C GLY A 170 21.13 -2.86 -2.92
N LEU A 171 19.89 -3.31 -2.97
CA LEU A 171 19.32 -4.32 -2.08
C LEU A 171 19.29 -5.71 -2.76
N ILE A 172 19.25 -6.76 -1.97
CA ILE A 172 18.97 -8.12 -2.43
C ILE A 172 17.50 -8.42 -2.25
N VAL A 173 16.86 -8.96 -3.29
CA VAL A 173 15.46 -9.38 -3.24
C VAL A 173 15.35 -10.81 -2.80
N ASP A 174 14.69 -11.05 -1.66
CA ASP A 174 14.46 -12.38 -1.07
C ASP A 174 13.15 -12.99 -1.54
N HIS A 175 12.15 -12.15 -1.76
CA HIS A 175 10.81 -12.60 -2.15
C HIS A 175 10.10 -11.52 -2.95
N PHE A 176 9.56 -11.91 -4.10
CA PHE A 176 8.72 -11.06 -4.94
C PHE A 176 7.48 -11.85 -5.35
N VAL A 177 6.30 -11.29 -5.13
CA VAL A 177 5.01 -11.98 -5.33
C VAL A 177 3.96 -11.00 -5.79
N SER A 178 3.02 -11.49 -6.59
CA SER A 178 1.85 -10.71 -7.00
C SER A 178 0.56 -11.49 -6.80
N GLU A 179 -0.52 -10.77 -6.59
CA GLU A 179 -1.88 -11.31 -6.46
C GLU A 179 -2.89 -10.34 -7.05
N ASN A 180 -3.90 -10.88 -7.73
CA ASN A 180 -5.03 -10.09 -8.20
C ASN A 180 -6.12 -10.00 -7.12
N VAL A 181 -6.58 -8.80 -6.83
CA VAL A 181 -7.78 -8.59 -6.02
C VAL A 181 -9.01 -8.82 -6.90
N ILE A 182 -9.68 -9.92 -6.65
CA ILE A 182 -10.84 -10.35 -7.44
C ILE A 182 -12.13 -9.98 -6.70
N GLN A 183 -13.07 -9.40 -7.42
CA GLN A 183 -14.42 -9.09 -6.95
C GLN A 183 -15.45 -9.88 -7.75
N THR A 184 -16.46 -10.40 -7.05
CA THR A 184 -17.57 -11.19 -7.60
C THR A 184 -18.88 -10.70 -7.02
N SER A 185 -20.01 -11.17 -7.55
CA SER A 185 -21.33 -10.91 -6.97
C SER A 185 -21.44 -11.31 -5.48
N GLN A 186 -20.68 -12.32 -5.06
CA GLN A 186 -20.66 -12.79 -3.66
C GLN A 186 -19.78 -11.93 -2.74
N THR A 187 -18.64 -11.45 -3.22
CA THR A 187 -17.73 -10.62 -2.43
C THR A 187 -18.08 -9.14 -2.45
N GLY A 188 -18.86 -8.71 -3.45
CA GLY A 188 -19.18 -7.31 -3.69
C GLY A 188 -18.01 -6.47 -4.21
N THR A 189 -18.19 -5.16 -4.27
CA THR A 189 -17.16 -4.21 -4.75
C THR A 189 -17.00 -3.02 -3.82
N ASP A 190 -15.76 -2.55 -3.69
CA ASP A 190 -15.40 -1.31 -2.97
C ASP A 190 -15.31 -0.09 -3.90
N LEU A 191 -15.53 -0.27 -5.21
CA LEU A 191 -15.36 0.81 -6.18
C LEU A 191 -16.26 2.01 -5.93
N SER A 192 -17.52 1.80 -5.51
CA SER A 192 -18.43 2.89 -5.17
C SER A 192 -17.91 3.72 -3.99
N TRP A 193 -17.40 3.05 -2.96
CA TRP A 193 -16.77 3.71 -1.82
C TRP A 193 -15.50 4.46 -2.25
N LEU A 194 -14.64 3.83 -3.04
CA LEU A 194 -13.41 4.45 -3.52
C LEU A 194 -13.68 5.63 -4.46
N LEU A 195 -14.68 5.51 -5.33
CA LEU A 195 -15.15 6.63 -6.16
C LEU A 195 -15.57 7.82 -5.30
N ASN A 196 -16.32 7.57 -4.23
CA ASN A 196 -16.78 8.61 -3.34
C ASN A 196 -15.64 9.33 -2.62
N ILE A 197 -14.67 8.62 -2.07
CA ILE A 197 -13.52 9.24 -1.38
C ILE A 197 -12.56 9.95 -2.34
N MET A 198 -12.51 9.54 -3.60
CA MET A 198 -11.66 10.16 -4.63
C MET A 198 -12.40 11.20 -5.49
N LYS A 199 -13.70 11.39 -5.27
CA LYS A 199 -14.58 12.21 -6.11
C LYS A 199 -13.99 13.58 -6.44
N GLU A 200 -13.63 14.35 -5.42
CA GLU A 200 -13.09 15.71 -5.61
C GLU A 200 -11.75 15.70 -6.38
N ARG A 201 -10.93 14.68 -6.20
CA ARG A 201 -9.66 14.52 -6.92
C ARG A 201 -9.91 14.19 -8.39
N ILE A 202 -10.81 13.23 -8.66
CA ILE A 202 -11.18 12.84 -10.03
C ILE A 202 -11.78 14.02 -10.78
N GLN A 203 -12.68 14.81 -10.16
CA GLN A 203 -13.35 15.95 -10.78
C GLN A 203 -12.40 17.09 -11.19
N LYS A 204 -11.17 17.14 -10.66
CA LYS A 204 -10.14 18.08 -11.14
C LYS A 204 -9.67 17.77 -12.57
N TYR A 205 -9.84 16.54 -13.02
CA TYR A 205 -9.25 16.05 -14.27
C TYR A 205 -10.25 15.41 -15.23
N SER A 206 -11.44 15.00 -14.75
CA SER A 206 -12.40 14.21 -15.50
C SER A 206 -13.84 14.46 -15.02
N ASP A 207 -14.81 14.20 -15.89
CA ASP A 207 -16.22 14.26 -15.55
C ASP A 207 -16.71 12.91 -15.01
N LEU A 208 -17.50 12.94 -13.95
CA LEU A 208 -18.14 11.79 -13.33
C LEU A 208 -19.59 11.57 -13.77
N GLN A 209 -20.08 12.35 -14.75
CA GLN A 209 -21.47 12.30 -15.17
C GLN A 209 -21.94 10.86 -15.48
N GLY A 210 -22.99 10.44 -14.79
CA GLY A 210 -23.62 9.14 -14.96
C GLY A 210 -22.93 7.97 -14.22
N LEU A 211 -21.89 8.22 -13.41
CA LEU A 211 -21.20 7.18 -12.62
C LEU A 211 -21.55 7.20 -11.12
N GLU A 212 -22.07 8.33 -10.62
CA GLU A 212 -22.30 8.53 -9.19
C GLU A 212 -23.43 7.66 -8.63
N ASP A 213 -24.45 7.37 -9.46
CA ASP A 213 -25.64 6.61 -9.06
C ASP A 213 -25.66 5.17 -9.63
N VAL A 214 -24.56 4.69 -10.19
CA VAL A 214 -24.50 3.35 -10.80
C VAL A 214 -24.48 2.27 -9.72
N ASN A 215 -25.36 1.28 -9.86
CA ASN A 215 -25.34 0.08 -9.02
C ASN A 215 -24.31 -0.92 -9.54
N LEU A 216 -23.06 -0.82 -9.06
CA LEU A 216 -21.97 -1.69 -9.46
C LEU A 216 -22.13 -3.13 -8.96
N GLN A 217 -22.87 -3.35 -7.88
CA GLN A 217 -23.21 -4.70 -7.40
C GLN A 217 -24.10 -5.42 -8.41
N LYS A 218 -25.07 -4.70 -9.00
CA LYS A 218 -25.90 -5.23 -10.07
C LYS A 218 -25.09 -5.59 -11.31
N GLU A 219 -24.08 -4.79 -11.67
CA GLU A 219 -23.19 -5.08 -12.80
C GLU A 219 -22.39 -6.39 -12.58
N LEU A 220 -21.95 -6.68 -11.33
CA LEU A 220 -21.33 -7.95 -10.97
C LEU A 220 -22.31 -9.14 -11.07
N GLU A 221 -23.55 -8.95 -10.62
CA GLU A 221 -24.60 -10.00 -10.67
C GLU A 221 -25.01 -10.35 -12.09
N GLU A 222 -25.23 -9.33 -12.95
CA GLU A 222 -25.65 -9.50 -14.34
C GLU A 222 -24.58 -10.16 -15.20
N ASN A 223 -23.30 -9.85 -14.96
CA ASN A 223 -22.19 -10.46 -15.68
C ASN A 223 -21.91 -11.90 -15.24
N ASN A 224 -22.27 -12.27 -14.02
CA ASN A 224 -21.96 -13.58 -13.43
C ASN A 224 -20.50 -14.03 -13.65
N ASP A 225 -19.59 -13.08 -13.54
CA ASP A 225 -18.16 -13.27 -13.76
C ASP A 225 -17.38 -12.49 -12.67
N HIS A 226 -16.06 -12.59 -12.70
CA HIS A 226 -15.20 -11.87 -11.76
C HIS A 226 -14.60 -10.61 -12.40
N PHE A 227 -14.46 -9.58 -11.57
CA PHE A 227 -13.81 -8.33 -11.89
C PHE A 227 -12.43 -8.27 -11.22
N ILE A 228 -11.39 -7.89 -11.95
CA ILE A 228 -10.04 -7.68 -11.39
C ILE A 228 -9.95 -6.23 -10.94
N ARG A 229 -10.04 -6.07 -9.61
CA ARG A 229 -10.09 -4.75 -8.95
C ARG A 229 -8.72 -4.09 -8.80
N ASP A 230 -7.67 -4.88 -8.61
CA ASP A 230 -6.31 -4.41 -8.37
C ASP A 230 -5.32 -5.52 -8.69
N CYS A 231 -4.11 -5.16 -9.09
CA CYS A 231 -2.95 -6.04 -9.08
C CYS A 231 -2.02 -5.59 -7.96
N GLN A 232 -1.84 -6.43 -6.95
CA GLN A 232 -0.97 -6.14 -5.82
C GLN A 232 0.36 -6.86 -5.98
N PHE A 233 1.42 -6.16 -5.66
CA PHE A 233 2.77 -6.69 -5.65
C PHE A 233 3.36 -6.54 -4.26
N GLY A 234 4.01 -7.59 -3.78
CA GLY A 234 4.68 -7.61 -2.49
C GLY A 234 6.14 -8.00 -2.64
N ILE A 235 7.02 -7.33 -1.91
CA ILE A 235 8.44 -7.59 -1.95
C ILE A 235 9.03 -7.63 -0.54
N ILE A 236 9.98 -8.55 -0.34
CA ILE A 236 10.87 -8.58 0.82
C ILE A 236 12.27 -8.46 0.28
N SER A 237 13.05 -7.51 0.79
CA SER A 237 14.42 -7.28 0.37
C SER A 237 15.28 -6.83 1.56
N HIS A 238 16.55 -7.21 1.57
CA HIS A 238 17.48 -6.82 2.63
C HIS A 238 18.67 -6.03 2.09
N ARG A 239 19.32 -5.28 2.99
CA ARG A 239 20.58 -4.61 2.69
C ARG A 239 21.72 -5.61 2.64
N VAL A 240 22.68 -5.37 1.75
CA VAL A 240 23.98 -6.05 1.81
C VAL A 240 24.76 -5.40 2.95
N ASP A 241 25.18 -6.19 3.93
CA ASP A 241 26.13 -5.72 4.94
C ASP A 241 27.53 -5.71 4.33
N GLU A 242 28.20 -4.54 4.37
CA GLU A 242 29.62 -4.40 4.11
C GLU A 242 30.45 -4.80 5.35
#